data_b124d68eb3b29006dbc02645d4d6f5e9
#
_entry.id   b124d68eb3b29006dbc02645d4d6f5e9
#
_cell.length_a   1.000
_cell.length_b   1.000
_cell.length_c   1.000
_cell.angle_alpha   90.00
_cell.angle_beta   90.00
_cell.angle_gamma   90.00
#
_symmetry.space_group_name_H-M   'P 1'
#
loop_
_entity.id
_entity.type
_entity.pdbx_description
1 polymer ?
#
loop_
_entity_poly.entity_id
_entity_poly.type
_entity_poly.pdbx_seq_one_letter_code
_entity_poly.pdbx_strand_id
1 'polypeptide(L)'
;MSFSRPPPRPPGKLWENRKTAATRLVDNVVIVVHTGSAPSNEEWKTYIDTVLDGGKRFGGDLRLCRQLVLSDGGGPNSAQRAMAQKAAEQMNGAQMPVAVVSASAFVRGIVTAFNWFNMNLRAFHPGDARSVIDFLGIDPLVAQEIVQELEEIEEDLGPVTTVAAFREALEKDPL
;
A
#
# COMPACT_ATOMS: atom_id res chain seq x y z
N MET A 1 -12.50 49.78 21.62
CA MET A 1 -12.95 48.39 21.66
C MET A 1 -11.77 47.49 21.28
N SER A 2 -11.22 46.79 22.31
CA SER A 2 -10.04 45.92 22.11
C SER A 2 -10.51 44.54 21.71
N PHE A 3 -10.21 44.13 20.49
CA PHE A 3 -10.47 42.77 20.03
C PHE A 3 -9.42 41.82 20.61
N SER A 4 -9.76 41.13 21.67
CA SER A 4 -8.93 40.06 22.22
C SER A 4 -8.86 38.91 21.24
N ARG A 5 -7.66 38.61 20.75
CA ARG A 5 -7.38 37.45 19.90
C ARG A 5 -7.70 36.15 20.68
N PRO A 6 -8.48 35.20 20.12
CA PRO A 6 -8.72 33.95 20.83
C PRO A 6 -7.40 33.21 21.08
N PRO A 7 -7.28 32.50 22.21
CA PRO A 7 -6.06 31.77 22.54
C PRO A 7 -5.75 30.71 21.48
N PRO A 8 -4.45 30.46 21.21
CA PRO A 8 -4.05 29.40 20.28
C PRO A 8 -4.56 28.05 20.78
N ARG A 9 -5.16 27.27 19.87
CA ARG A 9 -5.63 25.92 20.18
C ARG A 9 -4.44 25.06 20.65
N PRO A 10 -4.62 24.24 21.70
CA PRO A 10 -3.58 23.35 22.16
C PRO A 10 -3.17 22.37 21.07
N PRO A 11 -1.87 22.09 20.88
CA PRO A 11 -1.35 21.27 19.79
C PRO A 11 -1.57 19.76 19.94
N GLY A 12 -2.51 19.31 20.79
CA GLY A 12 -2.59 17.91 21.23
C GLY A 12 -3.64 17.02 20.59
N LYS A 13 -4.59 17.52 19.76
CA LYS A 13 -5.73 16.71 19.30
C LYS A 13 -5.87 16.50 17.79
N LEU A 14 -4.98 17.01 16.98
CA LEU A 14 -5.01 16.84 15.52
C LEU A 14 -4.40 15.51 15.04
N TRP A 15 -3.72 14.76 15.93
CA TRP A 15 -2.99 13.55 15.58
C TRP A 15 -3.75 12.25 15.91
N GLU A 16 -4.79 12.32 16.74
CA GLU A 16 -5.46 11.12 17.28
C GLU A 16 -6.40 10.41 16.29
N ASN A 17 -6.70 10.98 15.10
CA ASN A 17 -7.62 10.40 14.13
C ASN A 17 -7.06 10.27 12.70
N ARG A 18 -5.73 10.31 12.51
CA ARG A 18 -5.18 10.06 11.19
C ARG A 18 -5.15 8.56 10.91
N LYS A 19 -5.66 8.18 9.76
CA LYS A 19 -5.49 6.84 9.21
C LYS A 19 -4.00 6.50 9.13
N THR A 20 -3.64 5.25 9.39
CA THR A 20 -2.26 4.75 9.34
C THR A 20 -2.02 3.93 8.09
N ALA A 21 -3.10 3.50 7.43
CA ALA A 21 -3.05 2.80 6.16
C ALA A 21 -4.26 3.17 5.29
N ALA A 22 -4.09 3.07 3.99
CA ALA A 22 -5.16 3.18 3.00
C ALA A 22 -5.03 2.08 1.96
N THR A 23 -6.19 1.66 1.41
CA THR A 23 -6.25 0.63 0.37
C THR A 23 -7.18 1.11 -0.75
N ARG A 24 -6.78 0.88 -2.00
CA ARG A 24 -7.56 1.18 -3.20
C ARG A 24 -7.47 0.01 -4.18
N LEU A 25 -8.44 -0.09 -5.06
CA LEU A 25 -8.44 -1.04 -6.17
C LEU A 25 -8.53 -0.25 -7.49
N VAL A 26 -7.49 -0.33 -8.30
CA VAL A 26 -7.40 0.26 -9.63
C VAL A 26 -7.27 -0.88 -10.64
N ASP A 27 -8.24 -1.03 -11.51
CA ASP A 27 -8.33 -2.20 -12.40
C ASP A 27 -8.14 -3.51 -11.62
N ASN A 28 -7.09 -4.27 -11.90
CA ASN A 28 -6.73 -5.49 -11.19
C ASN A 28 -5.58 -5.30 -10.16
N VAL A 29 -5.25 -4.06 -9.81
CA VAL A 29 -4.17 -3.72 -8.88
C VAL A 29 -4.74 -3.26 -7.54
N VAL A 30 -4.47 -4.01 -6.49
CA VAL A 30 -4.73 -3.58 -5.11
C VAL A 30 -3.57 -2.74 -4.62
N ILE A 31 -3.81 -1.47 -4.38
CA ILE A 31 -2.82 -0.53 -3.83
C ILE A 31 -2.99 -0.50 -2.33
N VAL A 32 -1.89 -0.65 -1.59
CA VAL A 32 -1.86 -0.55 -0.13
C VAL A 32 -0.76 0.43 0.27
N VAL A 33 -1.10 1.45 1.03
CA VAL A 33 -0.13 2.41 1.55
C VAL A 33 -0.13 2.35 3.07
N HIS A 34 1.04 2.15 3.65
CA HIS A 34 1.27 2.22 5.09
C HIS A 34 2.14 3.42 5.44
N THR A 35 1.72 4.17 6.45
CA THR A 35 2.60 5.15 7.11
C THR A 35 3.69 4.43 7.91
N GLY A 36 4.42 5.15 8.78
CA GLY A 36 5.36 4.52 9.72
C GLY A 36 4.71 3.74 10.87
N SER A 37 3.38 3.72 10.96
CA SER A 37 2.61 3.06 12.04
C SER A 37 1.91 1.79 11.56
N ALA A 38 1.66 0.87 12.49
CA ALA A 38 0.88 -0.33 12.18
C ALA A 38 -0.59 0.03 11.88
N PRO A 39 -1.25 -0.66 10.94
CA PRO A 39 -2.65 -0.44 10.63
C PRO A 39 -3.55 -0.86 11.81
N SER A 40 -4.66 -0.15 11.99
CA SER A 40 -5.73 -0.58 12.89
C SER A 40 -6.40 -1.86 12.35
N ASN A 41 -7.16 -2.54 13.20
CA ASN A 41 -7.90 -3.73 12.76
C ASN A 41 -8.99 -3.40 11.73
N GLU A 42 -9.56 -2.20 11.79
CA GLU A 42 -10.56 -1.72 10.84
C GLU A 42 -9.94 -1.45 9.46
N GLU A 43 -8.81 -0.74 9.42
CA GLU A 43 -8.04 -0.52 8.19
C GLU A 43 -7.58 -1.85 7.58
N TRP A 44 -7.14 -2.79 8.41
CA TRP A 44 -6.73 -4.12 7.96
C TRP A 44 -7.89 -4.94 7.40
N LYS A 45 -9.07 -4.85 8.02
CA LYS A 45 -10.28 -5.47 7.48
C LYS A 45 -10.64 -4.88 6.12
N THR A 46 -10.58 -3.56 5.97
CA THR A 46 -10.81 -2.88 4.69
C THR A 46 -9.85 -3.39 3.61
N TYR A 47 -8.57 -3.58 3.95
CA TYR A 47 -7.60 -4.19 3.04
C TYR A 47 -8.03 -5.59 2.60
N ILE A 48 -8.37 -6.47 3.54
CA ILE A 48 -8.79 -7.85 3.23
C ILE A 48 -10.03 -7.83 2.32
N ASP A 49 -11.04 -7.04 2.66
CA ASP A 49 -12.28 -6.91 1.88
C ASP A 49 -11.96 -6.43 0.44
N THR A 50 -11.06 -5.46 0.27
CA THR A 50 -10.64 -4.96 -1.04
C THR A 50 -9.94 -6.03 -1.87
N VAL A 51 -9.04 -6.82 -1.27
CA VAL A 51 -8.37 -7.94 -1.95
C VAL A 51 -9.38 -8.98 -2.42
N LEU A 52 -10.32 -9.37 -1.55
CA LEU A 52 -11.35 -10.36 -1.88
C LEU A 52 -12.31 -9.85 -2.97
N ASP A 53 -12.66 -8.58 -2.94
CA ASP A 53 -13.51 -7.97 -3.97
C ASP A 53 -12.78 -7.88 -5.33
N GLY A 54 -11.48 -7.58 -5.31
CA GLY A 54 -10.63 -7.70 -6.50
C GLY A 54 -10.68 -9.11 -7.07
N GLY A 55 -10.42 -10.13 -6.24
CA GLY A 55 -10.51 -11.52 -6.67
C GLY A 55 -11.87 -11.92 -7.26
N LYS A 56 -12.97 -11.50 -6.64
CA LYS A 56 -14.33 -11.75 -7.15
C LYS A 56 -14.58 -11.15 -8.53
N ARG A 57 -14.09 -9.94 -8.79
CA ARG A 57 -14.20 -9.27 -10.10
C ARG A 57 -13.51 -10.07 -11.21
N PHE A 58 -12.48 -10.84 -10.87
CA PHE A 58 -11.70 -11.67 -11.79
C PHE A 58 -12.01 -13.17 -11.61
N GLY A 59 -13.26 -13.52 -11.35
CA GLY A 59 -13.72 -14.90 -11.32
C GLY A 59 -13.33 -15.71 -10.09
N GLY A 60 -12.94 -15.05 -9.00
CA GLY A 60 -12.53 -15.70 -7.76
C GLY A 60 -11.06 -16.17 -7.76
N ASP A 61 -10.24 -15.65 -8.66
CA ASP A 61 -8.84 -16.05 -8.80
C ASP A 61 -7.88 -14.87 -8.62
N LEU A 62 -7.24 -14.79 -7.46
CA LEU A 62 -6.27 -13.74 -7.14
C LEU A 62 -4.98 -13.79 -7.98
N ARG A 63 -4.71 -14.87 -8.73
CA ARG A 63 -3.59 -14.91 -9.69
C ARG A 63 -3.73 -13.87 -10.80
N LEU A 64 -4.96 -13.44 -11.08
CA LEU A 64 -5.26 -12.39 -12.05
C LEU A 64 -5.15 -10.98 -11.49
N CYS A 65 -5.04 -10.87 -10.17
CA CYS A 65 -4.81 -9.60 -9.48
C CYS A 65 -3.32 -9.31 -9.27
N ARG A 66 -3.01 -8.08 -8.92
CA ARG A 66 -1.69 -7.57 -8.58
C ARG A 66 -1.79 -6.82 -7.25
N GLN A 67 -0.70 -6.77 -6.51
CA GLN A 67 -0.68 -5.95 -5.29
C GLN A 67 0.57 -5.07 -5.25
N LEU A 68 0.34 -3.77 -5.07
CA LEU A 68 1.37 -2.76 -4.86
C LEU A 68 1.28 -2.27 -3.41
N VAL A 69 2.31 -2.53 -2.62
CA VAL A 69 2.40 -2.09 -1.23
C VAL A 69 3.50 -1.04 -1.12
N LEU A 70 3.16 0.17 -0.66
CA LEU A 70 4.14 1.22 -0.36
C LEU A 70 4.15 1.45 1.15
N SER A 71 5.33 1.45 1.78
CA SER A 71 5.44 1.51 3.24
C SER A 71 6.61 2.36 3.72
N ASP A 72 6.33 3.29 4.62
CA ASP A 72 7.32 4.05 5.40
C ASP A 72 7.83 3.28 6.63
N GLY A 73 7.49 1.99 6.74
CA GLY A 73 7.94 1.13 7.83
C GLY A 73 6.81 0.50 8.64
N GLY A 74 5.60 1.03 8.55
CA GLY A 74 4.41 0.40 9.11
C GLY A 74 4.01 -0.86 8.34
N GLY A 75 3.25 -1.71 8.98
CA GLY A 75 2.75 -2.93 8.38
C GLY A 75 1.96 -3.78 9.38
N PRO A 76 1.32 -4.84 8.90
CA PRO A 76 0.46 -5.68 9.74
C PRO A 76 1.24 -6.44 10.81
N ASN A 77 0.61 -6.64 11.96
CA ASN A 77 1.10 -7.56 12.99
C ASN A 77 0.88 -9.04 12.59
N SER A 78 1.35 -9.97 13.43
CA SER A 78 1.28 -11.42 13.14
C SER A 78 -0.16 -11.92 12.97
N ALA A 79 -1.09 -11.44 13.80
CA ALA A 79 -2.49 -11.84 13.74
C ALA A 79 -3.16 -11.33 12.47
N GLN A 80 -2.89 -10.08 12.09
CA GLN A 80 -3.38 -9.47 10.87
C GLN A 80 -2.85 -10.20 9.63
N ARG A 81 -1.57 -10.57 9.61
CA ARG A 81 -0.98 -11.37 8.51
C ARG A 81 -1.66 -12.73 8.38
N ALA A 82 -1.90 -13.43 9.49
CA ALA A 82 -2.59 -14.71 9.47
C ALA A 82 -4.03 -14.60 8.92
N MET A 83 -4.74 -13.53 9.25
CA MET A 83 -6.08 -13.26 8.71
C MET A 83 -6.04 -13.06 7.18
N ALA A 84 -5.11 -12.26 6.68
CA ALA A 84 -4.96 -12.00 5.24
C ALA A 84 -4.58 -13.29 4.48
N GLN A 85 -3.65 -14.06 5.01
CA GLN A 85 -3.24 -15.33 4.42
C GLN A 85 -4.43 -16.30 4.30
N LYS A 86 -5.18 -16.49 5.38
CA LYS A 86 -6.38 -17.35 5.39
C LYS A 86 -7.42 -16.89 4.37
N ALA A 87 -7.63 -15.59 4.21
CA ALA A 87 -8.55 -15.04 3.23
C ALA A 87 -8.06 -15.30 1.79
N ALA A 88 -6.78 -15.10 1.53
CA ALA A 88 -6.18 -15.27 0.22
C ALA A 88 -6.08 -16.73 -0.24
N GLU A 89 -5.90 -17.69 0.67
CA GLU A 89 -5.82 -19.13 0.36
C GLU A 89 -7.05 -19.65 -0.37
N GLN A 90 -8.23 -19.08 -0.11
CA GLN A 90 -9.49 -19.48 -0.76
C GLN A 90 -9.54 -19.11 -2.25
N MET A 91 -8.65 -18.23 -2.74
CA MET A 91 -8.66 -17.68 -4.10
C MET A 91 -7.28 -17.77 -4.77
N ASN A 92 -6.47 -18.76 -4.45
CA ASN A 92 -5.10 -18.92 -4.99
C ASN A 92 -4.17 -17.72 -4.72
N GLY A 93 -4.37 -16.99 -3.62
CA GLY A 93 -3.68 -15.74 -3.32
C GLY A 93 -2.17 -15.86 -3.16
N ALA A 94 -1.64 -17.03 -2.82
CA ALA A 94 -0.20 -17.28 -2.71
C ALA A 94 0.56 -17.05 -4.04
N GLN A 95 -0.12 -17.07 -5.18
CA GLN A 95 0.46 -16.86 -6.51
C GLN A 95 0.21 -15.44 -7.06
N MET A 96 -0.51 -14.60 -6.33
CA MET A 96 -0.71 -13.20 -6.70
C MET A 96 0.63 -12.47 -6.67
N PRO A 97 1.03 -11.77 -7.74
CA PRO A 97 2.24 -10.94 -7.72
C PRO A 97 2.08 -9.79 -6.73
N VAL A 98 3.04 -9.65 -5.81
CA VAL A 98 3.07 -8.61 -4.78
C VAL A 98 4.40 -7.87 -4.82
N ALA A 99 4.36 -6.57 -5.08
CA ALA A 99 5.52 -5.70 -4.96
C ALA A 99 5.43 -4.92 -3.64
N VAL A 100 6.46 -5.00 -2.82
CA VAL A 100 6.60 -4.21 -1.59
C VAL A 100 7.68 -3.16 -1.80
N VAL A 101 7.28 -1.90 -1.79
CA VAL A 101 8.16 -0.75 -2.00
C VAL A 101 8.42 -0.08 -0.65
N SER A 102 9.69 0.05 -0.29
CA SER A 102 10.11 0.73 0.94
C SER A 102 11.56 1.18 0.87
N ALA A 103 11.86 2.36 1.41
CA ALA A 103 13.23 2.81 1.64
C ALA A 103 13.92 2.01 2.77
N SER A 104 13.16 1.41 3.68
CA SER A 104 13.67 0.63 4.81
C SER A 104 14.30 -0.70 4.37
N ALA A 105 15.60 -0.86 4.59
CA ALA A 105 16.30 -2.14 4.36
C ALA A 105 15.74 -3.27 5.24
N PHE A 106 15.24 -2.96 6.43
CA PHE A 106 14.62 -3.92 7.33
C PHE A 106 13.32 -4.47 6.74
N VAL A 107 12.43 -3.61 6.22
CA VAL A 107 11.19 -4.03 5.55
C VAL A 107 11.52 -4.92 4.35
N ARG A 108 12.48 -4.54 3.51
CA ARG A 108 12.91 -5.35 2.36
C ARG A 108 13.49 -6.69 2.78
N GLY A 109 14.23 -6.74 3.89
CA GLY A 109 14.77 -8.00 4.46
C GLY A 109 13.67 -8.96 4.91
N ILE A 110 12.61 -8.45 5.56
CA ILE A 110 11.45 -9.24 5.96
C ILE A 110 10.77 -9.84 4.71
N VAL A 111 10.55 -9.05 3.67
CA VAL A 111 9.95 -9.51 2.42
C VAL A 111 10.77 -10.63 1.78
N THR A 112 12.09 -10.50 1.77
CA THR A 112 12.99 -11.54 1.25
C THR A 112 12.86 -12.85 2.04
N ALA A 113 12.68 -12.78 3.35
CA ALA A 113 12.46 -13.96 4.18
C ALA A 113 11.11 -14.66 3.89
N PHE A 114 10.06 -13.90 3.52
CA PHE A 114 8.77 -14.47 3.14
C PHE A 114 8.77 -15.16 1.76
N ASN A 115 9.67 -14.80 0.86
CA ASN A 115 9.82 -15.49 -0.43
C ASN A 115 10.18 -16.99 -0.29
N TRP A 116 10.67 -17.41 0.87
CA TRP A 116 10.94 -18.84 1.15
C TRP A 116 9.66 -19.67 1.26
N PHE A 117 8.47 -19.02 1.33
CA PHE A 117 7.16 -19.68 1.43
C PHE A 117 6.41 -19.77 0.08
N ASN A 118 7.11 -19.73 -1.06
CA ASN A 118 6.51 -19.79 -2.40
C ASN A 118 5.48 -18.66 -2.71
N MET A 119 5.60 -17.53 -2.07
CA MET A 119 4.80 -16.36 -2.41
C MET A 119 5.46 -15.59 -3.55
N ASN A 120 4.70 -15.17 -4.55
CA ASN A 120 5.18 -14.31 -5.63
C ASN A 120 5.34 -12.85 -5.14
N LEU A 121 6.25 -12.67 -4.19
CA LEU A 121 6.45 -11.45 -3.42
C LEU A 121 7.87 -10.92 -3.66
N ARG A 122 8.02 -9.65 -4.07
CA ARG A 122 9.31 -9.00 -4.28
C ARG A 122 9.37 -7.63 -3.60
N ALA A 123 10.54 -7.32 -3.02
CA ALA A 123 10.82 -6.03 -2.43
C ALA A 123 11.61 -5.12 -3.38
N PHE A 124 11.28 -3.83 -3.37
CA PHE A 124 11.91 -2.81 -4.19
C PHE A 124 12.25 -1.56 -3.38
N HIS A 125 13.24 -0.82 -3.85
CA HIS A 125 13.48 0.55 -3.39
C HIS A 125 12.50 1.51 -4.12
N PRO A 126 12.04 2.60 -3.49
CA PRO A 126 11.14 3.56 -4.15
C PRO A 126 11.67 4.14 -5.46
N GLY A 127 12.99 4.28 -5.59
CA GLY A 127 13.65 4.72 -6.82
C GLY A 127 13.57 3.72 -7.98
N ASP A 128 13.18 2.47 -7.73
CA ASP A 128 13.08 1.41 -8.74
C ASP A 128 11.65 1.26 -9.29
N ALA A 129 10.88 2.35 -9.33
CA ALA A 129 9.46 2.35 -9.65
C ALA A 129 9.16 1.69 -11.02
N ARG A 130 9.98 1.92 -12.05
CA ARG A 130 9.85 1.25 -13.34
C ARG A 130 9.91 -0.28 -13.20
N SER A 131 10.89 -0.79 -12.44
CA SER A 131 11.02 -2.23 -12.19
C SER A 131 9.84 -2.82 -11.43
N VAL A 132 9.17 -2.04 -10.58
CA VAL A 132 7.93 -2.43 -9.90
C VAL A 132 6.79 -2.62 -10.90
N ILE A 133 6.58 -1.65 -11.78
CA ILE A 133 5.55 -1.70 -12.82
C ILE A 133 5.78 -2.89 -13.76
N ASP A 134 7.02 -3.09 -14.21
CA ASP A 134 7.41 -4.21 -15.07
C ASP A 134 7.19 -5.56 -14.36
N PHE A 135 7.58 -5.69 -13.09
CA PHE A 135 7.37 -6.92 -12.31
C PHE A 135 5.90 -7.26 -12.13
N LEU A 136 5.07 -6.27 -11.86
CA LEU A 136 3.62 -6.47 -11.72
C LEU A 136 2.91 -6.61 -13.07
N GLY A 137 3.57 -6.30 -14.19
CA GLY A 137 2.97 -6.33 -15.52
C GLY A 137 1.81 -5.34 -15.65
N ILE A 138 1.98 -4.14 -15.10
CA ILE A 138 0.95 -3.08 -15.10
C ILE A 138 1.02 -2.33 -16.43
N ASP A 139 -0.13 -2.16 -17.08
CA ASP A 139 -0.28 -1.34 -18.28
C ASP A 139 0.05 0.14 -18.00
N PRO A 140 0.69 0.87 -18.94
CA PRO A 140 1.01 2.29 -18.75
C PRO A 140 -0.19 3.18 -18.40
N LEU A 141 -1.37 2.92 -18.94
CA LEU A 141 -2.57 3.69 -18.61
C LEU A 141 -3.02 3.43 -17.17
N VAL A 142 -3.00 2.15 -16.75
CA VAL A 142 -3.31 1.78 -15.36
C VAL A 142 -2.27 2.37 -14.40
N ALA A 143 -1.00 2.43 -14.79
CA ALA A 143 0.03 3.05 -13.98
C ALA A 143 -0.20 4.57 -13.77
N GLN A 144 -0.73 5.28 -14.77
CA GLN A 144 -1.12 6.68 -14.62
C GLN A 144 -2.30 6.84 -13.64
N GLU A 145 -3.31 5.95 -13.71
CA GLU A 145 -4.41 5.95 -12.74
C GLU A 145 -3.89 5.66 -11.31
N ILE A 146 -2.93 4.74 -11.16
CA ILE A 146 -2.29 4.46 -9.87
C ILE A 146 -1.61 5.71 -9.31
N VAL A 147 -0.92 6.50 -10.12
CA VAL A 147 -0.27 7.76 -9.67
C VAL A 147 -1.32 8.73 -9.13
N GLN A 148 -2.47 8.87 -9.79
CA GLN A 148 -3.57 9.72 -9.33
C GLN A 148 -4.16 9.23 -8.00
N GLU A 149 -4.41 7.93 -7.87
CA GLU A 149 -4.90 7.34 -6.61
C GLU A 149 -3.90 7.51 -5.47
N LEU A 150 -2.60 7.45 -5.75
CA LEU A 150 -1.57 7.70 -4.74
C LEU A 150 -1.59 9.15 -4.22
N GLU A 151 -1.93 10.13 -5.07
CA GLU A 151 -2.15 11.53 -4.65
C GLU A 151 -3.33 11.63 -3.69
N GLU A 152 -4.47 11.02 -4.03
CA GLU A 152 -5.66 11.01 -3.17
C GLU A 152 -5.41 10.28 -1.84
N ILE A 153 -4.61 9.21 -1.85
CA ILE A 153 -4.21 8.51 -0.64
C ILE A 153 -3.38 9.42 0.28
N GLU A 154 -2.47 10.23 -0.29
CA GLU A 154 -1.69 11.19 0.51
C GLU A 154 -2.56 12.30 1.10
N GLU A 155 -3.68 12.70 0.46
CA GLU A 155 -4.65 13.60 1.06
C GLU A 155 -5.32 12.99 2.32
N ASP A 156 -5.62 11.69 2.29
CA ASP A 156 -6.21 10.95 3.41
C ASP A 156 -5.23 10.69 4.57
N LEU A 157 -4.00 10.26 4.24
CA LEU A 157 -2.99 9.82 5.22
C LEU A 157 -2.06 10.96 5.67
N GLY A 158 -1.92 12.02 4.88
CA GLY A 158 -0.82 12.98 4.93
C GLY A 158 0.40 12.44 4.15
N PRO A 159 1.51 13.19 4.14
CA PRO A 159 2.70 12.84 3.36
C PRO A 159 3.25 11.46 3.73
N VAL A 160 3.48 10.62 2.71
CA VAL A 160 4.14 9.31 2.84
C VAL A 160 5.40 9.33 1.97
N THR A 161 6.56 9.27 2.61
CA THR A 161 7.87 9.44 1.95
C THR A 161 8.08 8.45 0.82
N THR A 162 7.68 7.20 1.02
CA THR A 162 7.79 6.14 0.00
C THR A 162 6.91 6.44 -1.21
N VAL A 163 5.71 6.97 -1.02
CA VAL A 163 4.81 7.36 -2.12
C VAL A 163 5.40 8.49 -2.94
N ALA A 164 5.85 9.55 -2.27
CA ALA A 164 6.46 10.70 -2.95
C ALA A 164 7.68 10.29 -3.79
N ALA A 165 8.58 9.47 -3.21
CA ALA A 165 9.78 8.99 -3.91
C ALA A 165 9.45 8.04 -5.08
N PHE A 166 8.43 7.20 -4.94
CA PHE A 166 7.96 6.29 -6.00
C PHE A 166 7.38 7.08 -7.18
N ARG A 167 6.55 8.08 -6.92
CA ARG A 167 5.97 8.94 -7.95
C ARG A 167 7.05 9.73 -8.68
N GLU A 168 7.98 10.35 -7.94
CA GLU A 168 9.12 11.06 -8.52
C GLU A 168 9.98 10.16 -9.42
N ALA A 169 10.17 8.91 -9.06
CA ALA A 169 10.90 7.94 -9.88
C ALA A 169 10.17 7.62 -11.20
N LEU A 170 8.84 7.49 -11.19
CA LEU A 170 8.05 7.32 -12.42
C LEU A 170 8.06 8.56 -13.32
N GLU A 171 8.10 9.77 -12.76
CA GLU A 171 8.22 11.00 -13.54
C GLU A 171 9.58 11.11 -14.26
N LYS A 172 10.64 10.60 -13.63
CA LYS A 172 12.01 10.62 -14.21
C LYS A 172 12.23 9.55 -15.26
N ASP A 173 11.58 8.42 -15.13
CA ASP A 173 11.65 7.29 -16.07
C ASP A 173 10.22 6.87 -16.46
N PRO A 174 9.56 7.65 -17.34
CA PRO A 174 8.18 7.39 -17.74
C PRO A 174 8.04 6.08 -18.51
N LEU A 175 6.83 5.51 -18.43
CA LEU A 175 6.44 4.22 -18.99
C LEU A 175 6.29 4.23 -20.51
#